data_671db8d6de6acbc6d386573aa26651e4
#
_entry.id   671db8d6de6acbc6d386573aa26651e4
#
_cell.length_a   1.000
_cell.length_b   1.000
_cell.length_c   1.000
_cell.angle_alpha   90.00
_cell.angle_beta   90.00
_cell.angle_gamma   90.00
#
_symmetry.space_group_name_H-M   'P 1'
#
loop_
_entity.id
_entity.type
_entity.pdbx_description
1 polymer ?
#
loop_
_entity_poly.entity_id
_entity_poly.type
_entity_poly.pdbx_seq_one_letter_code
_entity_poly.pdbx_strand_id
1 'polypeptide(L)'
;MDIRDKSRKLIINFFSPGCEHCQYMAKQYVKNADKFKDINLLMVTISDSSEVVKFKNDYHLDSLPNLVLLKDSKFRFEKLFGTAMVPSFFIYKNKKLMKEIIGETKIENLLTEDAVTGNR
;
A
#
# COMPACT_ATOMS: atom_id res chain seq x y z
N MET A 1 -14.41 0.22 -3.46
CA MET A 1 -13.36 -0.71 -3.91
C MET A 1 -13.83 -2.13 -3.73
N ASP A 2 -13.72 -2.92 -4.77
CA ASP A 2 -14.10 -4.34 -4.70
C ASP A 2 -12.83 -5.19 -4.80
N ILE A 3 -12.34 -5.65 -3.66
CA ILE A 3 -11.11 -6.46 -3.61
C ILE A 3 -11.32 -7.87 -4.14
N ARG A 4 -12.56 -8.24 -4.45
CA ARG A 4 -12.86 -9.55 -5.05
C ARG A 4 -12.65 -9.56 -6.55
N ASP A 5 -12.50 -8.40 -7.16
CA ASP A 5 -12.27 -8.30 -8.60
C ASP A 5 -10.85 -8.76 -8.92
N LYS A 6 -10.75 -9.99 -9.40
CA LYS A 6 -9.47 -10.63 -9.68
C LYS A 6 -8.71 -10.01 -10.85
N SER A 7 -9.43 -9.30 -11.73
CA SER A 7 -8.78 -8.68 -12.89
C SER A 7 -7.98 -7.45 -12.51
N ARG A 8 -8.25 -6.88 -11.33
CA ARG A 8 -7.55 -5.70 -10.86
C ARG A 8 -6.36 -6.10 -9.99
N LYS A 9 -5.28 -5.35 -10.15
CA LYS A 9 -4.14 -5.49 -9.26
C LYS A 9 -4.53 -5.01 -7.87
N LEU A 10 -4.07 -5.70 -6.84
CA LEU A 10 -4.24 -5.29 -5.45
C LEU A 10 -2.85 -5.06 -4.87
N ILE A 11 -2.64 -3.87 -4.32
CA ILE A 11 -1.42 -3.55 -3.59
C ILE A 11 -1.80 -3.39 -2.13
N ILE A 12 -1.19 -4.19 -1.25
CA ILE A 12 -1.33 -4.04 0.19
C ILE A 12 -0.07 -3.36 0.68
N ASN A 13 -0.22 -2.16 1.24
CA ASN A 13 0.89 -1.35 1.73
C ASN A 13 0.77 -1.20 3.25
N PHE A 14 1.67 -1.85 3.97
CA PHE A 14 1.76 -1.67 5.42
C PHE A 14 2.58 -0.42 5.71
N PHE A 15 2.04 0.48 6.55
CA PHE A 15 2.66 1.79 6.75
C PHE A 15 2.47 2.29 8.18
N SER A 16 3.21 3.35 8.50
CA SER A 16 3.03 4.11 9.73
C SER A 16 2.96 5.60 9.36
N PRO A 17 2.00 6.35 9.92
CA PRO A 17 1.89 7.79 9.61
C PRO A 17 3.13 8.59 9.97
N GLY A 18 3.88 8.17 10.99
CA GLY A 18 5.09 8.86 11.42
C GLY A 18 6.35 8.49 10.65
N CYS A 19 6.26 7.56 9.72
CA CYS A 19 7.40 7.09 8.95
C CYS A 19 7.64 7.98 7.74
N GLU A 20 8.84 8.58 7.64
CA GLU A 20 9.17 9.48 6.53
C GLU A 20 9.09 8.78 5.17
N HIS A 21 9.55 7.55 5.10
CA HIS A 21 9.50 6.78 3.85
C HIS A 21 8.05 6.48 3.44
N CYS A 22 7.17 6.26 4.42
CA CYS A 22 5.75 6.05 4.17
C CYS A 22 5.09 7.35 3.68
N GLN A 23 5.50 8.48 4.26
CA GLN A 23 5.01 9.79 3.85
C GLN A 23 5.43 10.09 2.40
N TYR A 24 6.65 9.75 2.05
CA TYR A 24 7.13 9.88 0.68
C TYR A 24 6.26 9.05 -0.28
N MET A 25 5.98 7.81 0.08
CA MET A 25 5.16 6.95 -0.78
C MET A 25 3.75 7.51 -0.95
N ALA A 26 3.17 8.05 0.12
CA ALA A 26 1.84 8.67 0.04
C ALA A 26 1.83 9.82 -0.97
N LYS A 27 2.86 10.66 -0.95
CA LYS A 27 2.99 11.76 -1.91
C LYS A 27 3.12 11.23 -3.33
N GLN A 28 3.85 10.14 -3.51
CA GLN A 28 4.04 9.55 -4.84
C GLN A 28 2.73 8.96 -5.37
N TYR A 29 1.91 8.36 -4.53
CA TYR A 29 0.60 7.87 -4.95
C TYR A 29 -0.26 9.00 -5.50
N VAL A 30 -0.34 10.11 -4.78
CA VAL A 30 -1.18 11.22 -5.18
C VAL A 30 -0.63 11.90 -6.44
N LYS A 31 0.69 12.06 -6.52
CA LYS A 31 1.34 12.64 -7.68
C LYS A 31 1.09 11.79 -8.94
N ASN A 32 0.93 10.49 -8.79
CA ASN A 32 0.72 9.56 -9.88
C ASN A 32 -0.67 8.94 -9.85
N ALA A 33 -1.67 9.66 -9.37
CA ALA A 33 -3.02 9.15 -9.15
C ALA A 33 -3.60 8.48 -10.38
N ASP A 34 -3.35 9.03 -11.56
CA ASP A 34 -3.85 8.46 -12.82
C ASP A 34 -3.37 7.03 -13.04
N LYS A 35 -2.18 6.71 -12.56
CA LYS A 35 -1.60 5.38 -12.75
C LYS A 35 -2.20 4.35 -11.81
N PHE A 36 -2.94 4.79 -10.79
CA PHE A 36 -3.54 3.92 -9.80
C PHE A 36 -5.05 3.76 -9.97
N LYS A 37 -5.63 4.34 -10.99
CA LYS A 37 -7.09 4.33 -11.15
C LYS A 37 -7.67 2.92 -11.32
N ASP A 38 -6.89 1.99 -11.86
CA ASP A 38 -7.32 0.61 -12.05
C ASP A 38 -6.68 -0.36 -11.05
N ILE A 39 -6.12 0.18 -9.99
CA ILE A 39 -5.43 -0.60 -8.96
C ILE A 39 -6.14 -0.38 -7.63
N ASN A 40 -6.42 -1.46 -6.93
CA ASN A 40 -6.93 -1.38 -5.57
C ASN A 40 -5.75 -1.23 -4.63
N LEU A 41 -5.71 -0.12 -3.90
CA LEU A 41 -4.62 0.18 -2.99
C LEU A 41 -5.14 0.12 -1.55
N LEU A 42 -4.68 -0.87 -0.81
CA LEU A 42 -5.09 -1.09 0.57
C LEU A 42 -3.92 -0.73 1.48
N MET A 43 -4.05 0.36 2.21
CA MET A 43 -3.01 0.81 3.15
C MET A 43 -3.42 0.38 4.56
N VAL A 44 -2.54 -0.36 5.22
CA VAL A 44 -2.82 -0.95 6.53
C VAL A 44 -1.82 -0.41 7.56
N THR A 45 -2.31 -0.06 8.73
CA THR A 45 -1.48 0.44 9.81
C THR A 45 -2.02 0.00 11.17
N ILE A 46 -1.15 0.00 12.18
CA ILE A 46 -1.57 -0.26 13.56
C ILE A 46 -1.84 1.03 14.35
N SER A 47 -1.62 2.18 13.72
CA SER A 47 -1.78 3.48 14.38
C SER A 47 -3.23 3.82 14.67
N ASP A 48 -3.44 4.77 15.58
CA ASP A 48 -4.77 5.20 15.99
C ASP A 48 -5.57 5.80 14.84
N SER A 49 -6.89 5.70 14.94
CA SER A 49 -7.78 6.21 13.90
C SER A 49 -7.59 7.71 13.66
N SER A 50 -7.32 8.48 14.73
CA SER A 50 -7.07 9.92 14.60
C SER A 50 -5.82 10.20 13.77
N GLU A 51 -4.77 9.40 13.95
CA GLU A 51 -3.55 9.54 13.16
C GLU A 51 -3.76 9.14 11.72
N VAL A 52 -4.60 8.13 11.48
CA VAL A 52 -4.93 7.70 10.13
C VAL A 52 -5.70 8.78 9.38
N VAL A 53 -6.68 9.39 10.04
CA VAL A 53 -7.46 10.48 9.44
C VAL A 53 -6.57 11.67 9.12
N LYS A 54 -5.68 12.03 10.05
CA LYS A 54 -4.74 13.12 9.83
C LYS A 54 -3.83 12.83 8.64
N PHE A 55 -3.31 11.63 8.55
CA PHE A 55 -2.44 11.20 7.45
C PHE A 55 -3.17 11.29 6.11
N LYS A 56 -4.39 10.80 6.07
CA LYS A 56 -5.23 10.86 4.88
C LYS A 56 -5.42 12.31 4.42
N ASN A 57 -5.71 13.20 5.36
CA ASN A 57 -5.95 14.61 5.05
C ASN A 57 -4.67 15.35 4.67
N ASP A 58 -3.59 15.10 5.40
CA ASP A 58 -2.30 15.76 5.16
C ASP A 58 -1.75 15.45 3.77
N TYR A 59 -1.96 14.24 3.29
CA TYR A 59 -1.41 13.80 2.01
C TYR A 59 -2.44 13.69 0.90
N HIS A 60 -3.69 14.13 1.16
CA HIS A 60 -4.77 14.18 0.17
C HIS A 60 -5.06 12.83 -0.46
N LEU A 61 -5.05 11.78 0.36
CA LEU A 61 -5.24 10.41 -0.13
C LEU A 61 -6.65 10.14 -0.65
N ASP A 62 -7.61 11.00 -0.30
CA ASP A 62 -8.97 10.89 -0.83
C ASP A 62 -9.06 11.22 -2.32
N SER A 63 -7.98 11.76 -2.91
CA SER A 63 -7.93 11.95 -4.36
C SER A 63 -7.75 10.65 -5.13
N LEU A 64 -7.44 9.55 -4.44
CA LEU A 64 -7.28 8.24 -5.06
C LEU A 64 -8.59 7.46 -4.92
N PRO A 65 -9.26 7.14 -6.06
CA PRO A 65 -10.62 6.56 -5.99
C PRO A 65 -10.68 5.15 -5.41
N ASN A 66 -9.59 4.40 -5.52
CA ASN A 66 -9.56 3.01 -5.09
C ASN A 66 -8.58 2.76 -3.95
N LEU A 67 -8.41 3.77 -3.11
CA LEU A 67 -7.57 3.64 -1.92
C LEU A 67 -8.45 3.44 -0.69
N VAL A 68 -8.10 2.46 0.13
CA VAL A 68 -8.76 2.20 1.41
C VAL A 68 -7.69 2.16 2.49
N LEU A 69 -7.95 2.87 3.59
CA LEU A 69 -7.09 2.87 4.76
C LEU A 69 -7.72 1.99 5.83
N LEU A 70 -6.99 1.03 6.33
CA LEU A 70 -7.46 0.11 7.37
C LEU A 70 -6.53 0.13 8.56
N LYS A 71 -7.13 0.02 9.74
CA LYS A 71 -6.38 -0.16 10.97
C LYS A 71 -6.34 -1.64 11.32
N ASP A 72 -5.15 -2.15 11.56
CA ASP A 72 -4.94 -3.53 12.03
C ASP A 72 -5.00 -3.52 13.56
N SER A 73 -6.21 -3.46 14.12
CA SER A 73 -6.41 -3.30 15.56
C SER A 73 -5.99 -4.53 16.36
N LYS A 74 -5.81 -5.66 15.72
CA LYS A 74 -5.41 -6.90 16.40
C LYS A 74 -3.97 -7.29 16.10
N PHE A 75 -3.22 -6.41 15.47
CA PHE A 75 -1.80 -6.61 15.16
C PHE A 75 -1.54 -7.92 14.41
N ARG A 76 -2.38 -8.21 13.41
CA ARG A 76 -2.30 -9.45 12.65
C ARG A 76 -1.41 -9.38 11.42
N PHE A 77 -1.07 -8.18 10.98
CA PHE A 77 -0.34 -8.02 9.72
C PHE A 77 0.99 -8.77 9.75
N GLU A 78 1.78 -8.56 10.79
CA GLU A 78 3.08 -9.23 10.91
C GLU A 78 2.93 -10.76 10.85
N LYS A 79 1.92 -11.28 11.52
CA LYS A 79 1.69 -12.72 11.57
C LYS A 79 1.31 -13.27 10.20
N LEU A 80 0.50 -12.53 9.46
CA LEU A 80 0.01 -12.96 8.15
C LEU A 80 1.03 -12.79 7.03
N PHE A 81 1.84 -11.74 7.09
CA PHE A 81 2.73 -11.37 6.00
C PHE A 81 4.21 -11.55 6.33
N GLY A 82 4.51 -11.89 7.59
CA GLY A 82 5.89 -12.20 7.98
C GLY A 82 6.79 -11.01 8.24
N THR A 83 6.24 -9.78 8.23
CA THR A 83 7.05 -8.60 8.50
C THR A 83 6.19 -7.51 9.14
N ALA A 84 6.82 -6.71 10.02
CA ALA A 84 6.24 -5.49 10.56
C ALA A 84 6.98 -4.25 10.04
N MET A 85 7.87 -4.41 9.07
CA MET A 85 8.63 -3.29 8.54
C MET A 85 7.75 -2.36 7.71
N VAL A 86 8.00 -1.06 7.82
CA VAL A 86 7.26 -0.05 7.07
C VAL A 86 8.24 0.81 6.28
N PRO A 87 7.87 1.19 5.06
CA PRO A 87 6.76 0.64 4.31
C PRO A 87 7.06 -0.76 3.77
N SER A 88 6.04 -1.57 3.61
CA SER A 88 6.16 -2.83 2.89
C SER A 88 4.99 -2.96 1.94
N PHE A 89 5.21 -3.67 0.84
CA PHE A 89 4.23 -3.76 -0.25
C PHE A 89 4.09 -5.20 -0.68
N PHE A 90 2.83 -5.63 -0.81
CA PHE A 90 2.50 -6.98 -1.27
C PHE A 90 1.56 -6.82 -2.46
N ILE A 91 2.01 -7.24 -3.63
CA ILE A 91 1.32 -6.98 -4.88
C ILE A 91 0.72 -8.27 -5.40
N TYR A 92 -0.60 -8.26 -5.55
CA TYR A 92 -1.38 -9.42 -5.99
C TYR A 92 -2.03 -9.16 -7.33
N LYS A 93 -2.13 -10.22 -8.12
CA LYS A 93 -2.94 -10.25 -9.34
C LYS A 93 -3.56 -11.62 -9.45
N ASN A 94 -4.87 -11.67 -9.76
CA ASN A 94 -5.61 -12.94 -9.87
C ASN A 94 -5.44 -13.81 -8.62
N LYS A 95 -5.45 -13.17 -7.45
CA LYS A 95 -5.31 -13.82 -6.14
C LYS A 95 -3.93 -14.42 -5.88
N LYS A 96 -2.96 -14.11 -6.72
CA LYS A 96 -1.59 -14.60 -6.54
C LYS A 96 -0.67 -13.47 -6.14
N LEU A 97 0.19 -13.72 -5.16
CA LEU A 97 1.24 -12.78 -4.77
C LEU A 97 2.28 -12.73 -5.89
N MET A 98 2.39 -11.57 -6.53
CA MET A 98 3.32 -11.38 -7.66
C MET A 98 4.67 -10.90 -7.19
N LYS A 99 4.71 -10.03 -6.17
CA LYS A 99 5.97 -9.56 -5.60
C LYS A 99 5.77 -8.97 -4.23
N GLU A 100 6.85 -8.94 -3.48
CA GLU A 100 6.95 -8.35 -2.17
C GLU A 100 8.09 -7.35 -2.18
N ILE A 101 7.86 -6.14 -1.69
CA ILE A 101 8.90 -5.10 -1.61
C ILE A 101 8.92 -4.58 -0.19
N ILE A 102 10.10 -4.59 0.42
CA ILE A 102 10.29 -4.07 1.77
C ILE A 102 11.10 -2.77 1.66
N GLY A 103 10.54 -1.70 2.20
CA GLY A 103 11.17 -0.39 2.15
C GLY A 103 10.61 0.50 1.05
N GLU A 104 11.09 1.74 1.03
CA GLU A 104 10.69 2.72 0.03
C GLU A 104 11.09 2.22 -1.36
N THR A 105 10.25 2.46 -2.35
CA THR A 105 10.50 2.03 -3.72
C THR A 105 9.97 3.05 -4.71
N LYS A 106 10.44 2.95 -5.94
CA LYS A 106 9.90 3.76 -7.02
C LYS A 106 8.51 3.27 -7.39
N ILE A 107 7.63 4.19 -7.77
CA ILE A 107 6.26 3.86 -8.17
C ILE A 107 6.24 2.81 -9.28
N GLU A 108 7.18 2.89 -10.22
CA GLU A 108 7.25 1.94 -11.33
C GLU A 108 7.36 0.51 -10.86
N ASN A 109 8.03 0.27 -9.72
CA ASN A 109 8.16 -1.07 -9.18
C ASN A 109 6.84 -1.61 -8.62
N LEU A 110 5.91 -0.73 -8.27
CA LEU A 110 4.58 -1.13 -7.83
C LEU A 110 3.65 -1.38 -9.01
N LEU A 111 3.92 -0.76 -10.14
CA LEU A 111 3.04 -0.79 -11.30
C LEU A 111 3.36 -1.94 -12.26
N THR A 112 4.60 -2.42 -12.27
CA THR A 112 5.00 -3.54 -13.13
C THR A 112 4.54 -4.84 -12.50
N GLU A 113 4.19 -5.80 -13.33
CA GLU A 113 3.72 -7.11 -12.87
C GLU A 113 4.83 -8.14 -12.79
N ASP A 114 5.99 -7.83 -13.35
CA ASP A 114 7.11 -8.76 -13.33
C ASP A 114 7.68 -8.85 -11.91
N ALA A 115 7.93 -10.07 -11.49
CA ALA A 115 8.55 -10.29 -10.19
C ALA A 115 9.93 -9.64 -10.16
N VAL A 116 10.26 -8.97 -9.05
CA VAL A 116 11.56 -8.37 -8.85
C VAL A 116 12.48 -9.45 -8.29
N THR A 117 13.31 -10.02 -9.13
CA THR A 117 14.24 -11.07 -8.73
C THR A 117 15.63 -10.47 -8.56
N GLY A 118 16.29 -10.85 -7.47
CA GLY A 118 17.65 -10.40 -7.23
C GLY A 118 17.78 -8.95 -6.77
N ASN A 119 16.69 -8.25 -6.58
CA ASN A 119 16.68 -6.84 -6.18
C ASN A 119 16.27 -6.62 -4.74
N ARG A 120 16.38 -7.62 -3.97
CA ARG A 120 15.97 -7.52 -2.57
C ARG A 120 17.16 -7.51 -1.65
#